data_45919353d331fa99a425b0137e093390
#
_entry.id   45919353d331fa99a425b0137e093390
#
_cell.length_a   1.000
_cell.length_b   1.000
_cell.length_c   1.000
_cell.angle_alpha   90.00
_cell.angle_beta   90.00
_cell.angle_gamma   90.00
#
_symmetry.space_group_name_H-M   'P 1'
#
loop_
_entity.id
_entity.type
_entity.pdbx_description
1 polymer ?
#
loop_
_entity_poly.entity_id
_entity_poly.type
_entity_poly.pdbx_seq_one_letter_code
_entity_poly.pdbx_strand_id
1 'polypeptide(L)'
;MIDEILAHNRQFVSSRAYERYATSKYPDKRIAIVTCMDTRLVELLPAALGIRNGDVKMIKNAGGTITNPFDSTMRSILVAVYELGVNEVMVIGHTGCGVQGMDSAEMLRLMRERGIDDEHISLMRHCGIDLDSWLHGFDDPPAAIRETVDLVRHHPLMPADVKVAGYIMDSVTGELSSL
;
A
#
# COMPACT_ATOMS: atom_id res chain seq x y z
N MET A 1 -14.36 -19.20 -9.26
CA MET A 1 -13.15 -18.47 -8.78
C MET A 1 -13.04 -18.46 -7.25
N ILE A 2 -13.96 -17.84 -6.47
CA ILE A 2 -13.87 -17.86 -4.98
C ILE A 2 -13.90 -19.29 -4.45
N ASP A 3 -14.80 -20.15 -4.96
CA ASP A 3 -14.91 -21.55 -4.52
C ASP A 3 -13.64 -22.36 -4.80
N GLU A 4 -12.94 -22.08 -5.89
CA GLU A 4 -11.64 -22.71 -6.23
C GLU A 4 -10.56 -22.31 -5.24
N ILE A 5 -10.51 -21.03 -4.85
CA ILE A 5 -9.59 -20.54 -3.81
C ILE A 5 -9.87 -21.21 -2.47
N LEU A 6 -11.15 -21.35 -2.09
CA LEU A 6 -11.55 -22.03 -0.86
C LEU A 6 -11.24 -23.54 -0.89
N ALA A 7 -11.37 -24.18 -2.05
CA ALA A 7 -11.00 -25.58 -2.22
C ALA A 7 -9.49 -25.79 -2.06
N HIS A 8 -8.67 -24.92 -2.68
CA HIS A 8 -7.22 -24.94 -2.51
C HIS A 8 -6.81 -24.69 -1.05
N ASN A 9 -7.47 -23.75 -0.36
CA ASN A 9 -7.23 -23.49 1.07
C ASN A 9 -7.48 -24.73 1.93
N ARG A 10 -8.58 -25.46 1.71
CA ARG A 10 -8.84 -26.71 2.43
C ARG A 10 -7.74 -27.75 2.22
N GLN A 11 -7.25 -27.89 1.00
CA GLN A 11 -6.13 -28.80 0.69
C GLN A 11 -4.83 -28.35 1.37
N PHE A 12 -4.52 -27.04 1.33
CA PHE A 12 -3.35 -26.44 1.98
C PHE A 12 -3.34 -26.72 3.49
N VAL A 13 -4.51 -26.57 4.16
CA VAL A 13 -4.64 -26.86 5.59
C VAL A 13 -4.53 -28.36 5.87
N SER A 14 -5.24 -29.22 5.11
CA SER A 14 -5.22 -30.66 5.33
C SER A 14 -3.85 -31.31 5.10
N SER A 15 -3.06 -30.75 4.18
CA SER A 15 -1.68 -31.18 3.91
C SER A 15 -0.64 -30.61 4.89
N ARG A 16 -1.05 -29.74 5.82
CA ARG A 16 -0.20 -29.01 6.76
C ARG A 16 0.88 -28.14 6.08
N ALA A 17 0.67 -27.73 4.81
CA ALA A 17 1.62 -26.92 4.06
C ALA A 17 1.88 -25.53 4.70
N TYR A 18 1.06 -25.11 5.67
CA TYR A 18 1.24 -23.88 6.43
C TYR A 18 2.43 -23.91 7.40
N GLU A 19 2.95 -25.08 7.79
CA GLU A 19 4.01 -25.19 8.81
C GLU A 19 5.28 -24.41 8.44
N ARG A 20 5.63 -24.38 7.16
CA ARG A 20 6.78 -23.61 6.65
C ARG A 20 6.63 -22.09 6.77
N TYR A 21 5.41 -21.60 7.06
CA TYR A 21 5.10 -20.18 7.21
C TYR A 21 4.98 -19.75 8.67
N ALA A 22 5.23 -20.64 9.62
CA ALA A 22 5.13 -20.34 11.05
C ALA A 22 6.13 -19.24 11.43
N THR A 23 5.62 -18.17 12.02
CA THR A 23 6.40 -17.04 12.49
C THR A 23 5.65 -16.29 13.59
N SER A 24 6.30 -15.29 14.20
CA SER A 24 5.67 -14.42 15.20
C SER A 24 4.91 -13.25 14.58
N LYS A 25 4.17 -12.51 15.40
CA LYS A 25 3.56 -11.25 14.96
C LYS A 25 4.56 -10.09 14.82
N TYR A 26 5.76 -10.22 15.35
CA TYR A 26 6.80 -9.19 15.29
C TYR A 26 7.67 -9.38 14.04
N PRO A 27 7.96 -8.31 13.28
CA PRO A 27 8.80 -8.43 12.09
C PRO A 27 10.28 -8.59 12.46
N ASP A 28 10.93 -9.63 11.96
CA ASP A 28 12.33 -9.95 12.29
C ASP A 28 13.30 -8.83 11.90
N LYS A 29 13.03 -8.14 10.77
CA LYS A 29 13.84 -7.01 10.29
C LYS A 29 13.44 -5.66 10.91
N ARG A 30 12.34 -5.59 11.68
CA ARG A 30 11.80 -4.38 12.28
C ARG A 30 11.48 -3.28 11.24
N ILE A 31 11.09 -3.68 10.04
CA ILE A 31 10.77 -2.81 8.91
C ILE A 31 9.27 -2.88 8.59
N ALA A 32 8.67 -1.73 8.27
CA ALA A 32 7.41 -1.65 7.57
C ALA A 32 7.64 -1.19 6.13
N ILE A 33 6.99 -1.85 5.18
CA ILE A 33 7.02 -1.47 3.77
C ILE A 33 5.62 -1.01 3.37
N VAL A 34 5.51 0.23 2.89
CA VAL A 34 4.32 0.75 2.22
C VAL A 34 4.55 0.65 0.72
N THR A 35 3.63 0.01 0.00
CA THR A 35 3.78 -0.18 -1.45
C THR A 35 2.42 -0.30 -2.15
N CYS A 36 2.46 -0.30 -3.50
CA CYS A 36 1.26 -0.43 -4.31
C CYS A 36 0.63 -1.83 -4.19
N MET A 37 -0.71 -1.87 -4.32
CA MET A 37 -1.48 -3.11 -4.43
C MET A 37 -1.35 -3.78 -5.81
N ASP A 38 -0.52 -3.27 -6.71
CA ASP A 38 -0.29 -3.81 -8.04
C ASP A 38 0.01 -5.32 -7.98
N THR A 39 -0.67 -6.08 -8.82
CA THR A 39 -0.59 -7.54 -8.84
C THR A 39 0.82 -8.05 -9.18
N ARG A 40 1.59 -7.30 -9.98
CA ARG A 40 2.98 -7.64 -10.34
C ARG A 40 3.93 -7.64 -9.13
N LEU A 41 3.61 -6.85 -8.09
CA LEU A 41 4.44 -6.72 -6.88
C LEU A 41 4.12 -7.75 -5.79
N VAL A 42 3.16 -8.65 -6.01
CA VAL A 42 2.77 -9.62 -4.97
C VAL A 42 3.91 -10.58 -4.64
N GLU A 43 4.59 -11.10 -5.67
CA GLU A 43 5.74 -11.99 -5.51
C GLU A 43 7.07 -11.32 -5.86
N LEU A 44 7.10 -10.43 -6.88
CA LEU A 44 8.32 -9.78 -7.34
C LEU A 44 8.99 -8.97 -6.23
N LEU A 45 8.23 -8.14 -5.50
CA LEU A 45 8.81 -7.26 -4.49
C LEU A 45 9.48 -8.05 -3.36
N PRO A 46 8.84 -9.01 -2.67
CA PRO A 46 9.52 -9.78 -1.65
C PRO A 46 10.68 -10.61 -2.19
N ALA A 47 10.56 -11.16 -3.40
CA ALA A 47 11.63 -11.94 -4.03
C ALA A 47 12.86 -11.07 -4.34
N ALA A 48 12.66 -9.91 -4.97
CA ALA A 48 13.74 -8.98 -5.31
C ALA A 48 14.47 -8.42 -4.08
N LEU A 49 13.75 -8.24 -2.96
CA LEU A 49 14.33 -7.74 -1.71
C LEU A 49 14.82 -8.85 -0.76
N GLY A 50 14.71 -10.10 -1.14
CA GLY A 50 15.08 -11.24 -0.29
C GLY A 50 14.25 -11.36 0.99
N ILE A 51 12.98 -10.91 0.94
CA ILE A 51 12.06 -10.87 2.08
C ILE A 51 11.24 -12.15 2.13
N ARG A 52 11.11 -12.71 3.33
CA ARG A 52 10.31 -13.91 3.62
C ARG A 52 9.18 -13.61 4.58
N ASN A 53 8.28 -14.58 4.73
CA ASN A 53 7.20 -14.49 5.72
C ASN A 53 7.76 -14.27 7.14
N GLY A 54 7.29 -13.23 7.82
CA GLY A 54 7.78 -12.84 9.16
C GLY A 54 8.83 -11.72 9.17
N ASP A 55 9.49 -11.43 8.04
CA ASP A 55 10.59 -10.46 8.00
C ASP A 55 10.13 -8.99 8.21
N VAL A 56 9.01 -8.60 7.59
CA VAL A 56 8.54 -7.20 7.53
C VAL A 56 7.03 -7.08 7.73
N LYS A 57 6.57 -5.87 8.03
CA LYS A 57 5.17 -5.49 7.90
C LYS A 57 4.92 -4.96 6.50
N MET A 58 4.04 -5.61 5.74
CA MET A 58 3.67 -5.21 4.39
C MET A 58 2.33 -4.48 4.41
N ILE A 59 2.30 -3.21 3.99
CA ILE A 59 1.11 -2.38 3.89
C ILE A 59 0.91 -2.05 2.41
N LYS A 60 -0.25 -2.39 1.85
CA LYS A 60 -0.55 -2.18 0.43
C LYS A 60 -1.80 -1.32 0.26
N ASN A 61 -1.70 -0.32 -0.62
CA ASN A 61 -2.82 0.52 -1.02
C ASN A 61 -2.72 0.88 -2.52
N ALA A 62 -3.66 1.65 -3.04
CA ALA A 62 -3.58 2.17 -4.40
C ALA A 62 -2.43 3.20 -4.51
N GLY A 63 -1.46 2.92 -5.37
CA GLY A 63 -0.31 3.78 -5.63
C GLY A 63 0.87 3.65 -4.65
N GLY A 64 0.71 3.04 -3.49
CA GLY A 64 1.75 3.01 -2.44
C GLY A 64 1.98 4.38 -1.80
N THR A 65 0.98 5.27 -1.86
CA THR A 65 1.04 6.66 -1.40
C THR A 65 0.12 6.93 -0.22
N ILE A 66 0.40 7.99 0.53
CA ILE A 66 -0.44 8.51 1.61
C ILE A 66 -0.77 9.96 1.29
N THR A 67 -2.06 10.25 1.07
CA THR A 67 -2.54 11.60 0.74
C THR A 67 -3.22 12.30 1.92
N ASN A 68 -3.57 11.55 2.96
CA ASN A 68 -4.19 12.07 4.17
C ASN A 68 -3.44 11.55 5.40
N PRO A 69 -2.96 12.43 6.30
CA PRO A 69 -2.18 12.03 7.47
C PRO A 69 -2.96 11.18 8.49
N PHE A 70 -4.29 11.11 8.38
CA PHE A 70 -5.13 10.31 9.27
C PHE A 70 -5.86 9.16 8.54
N ASP A 71 -5.29 8.68 7.43
CA ASP A 71 -5.83 7.51 6.72
C ASP A 71 -5.46 6.18 7.40
N SER A 72 -5.99 5.08 6.86
CA SER A 72 -5.75 3.73 7.38
C SER A 72 -4.30 3.27 7.19
N THR A 73 -3.59 3.78 6.19
CA THR A 73 -2.19 3.44 5.91
C THR A 73 -1.29 4.06 6.97
N MET A 74 -1.46 5.37 7.24
CA MET A 74 -0.71 6.04 8.29
C MET A 74 -0.98 5.41 9.67
N ARG A 75 -2.24 5.11 9.99
CA ARG A 75 -2.59 4.37 11.21
C ARG A 75 -1.86 3.03 11.29
N SER A 76 -1.77 2.28 10.19
CA SER A 76 -1.07 0.99 10.15
C SER A 76 0.44 1.12 10.41
N ILE A 77 1.06 2.19 9.90
CA ILE A 77 2.47 2.51 10.20
C ILE A 77 2.65 2.79 11.69
N LEU A 78 1.81 3.62 12.28
CA LEU A 78 1.89 3.94 13.73
C LEU A 78 1.71 2.67 14.59
N VAL A 79 0.77 1.79 14.25
CA VAL A 79 0.61 0.50 14.93
C VAL A 79 1.87 -0.36 14.77
N ALA A 80 2.46 -0.39 13.58
CA ALA A 80 3.69 -1.15 13.34
C ALA A 80 4.87 -0.63 14.18
N VAL A 81 4.99 0.68 14.33
CA VAL A 81 6.02 1.33 15.14
C VAL A 81 5.81 1.08 16.63
N TYR A 82 4.64 1.44 17.16
CA TYR A 82 4.41 1.43 18.60
C TYR A 82 4.11 0.04 19.18
N GLU A 83 3.37 -0.80 18.47
CA GLU A 83 2.94 -2.10 18.99
C GLU A 83 3.79 -3.28 18.49
N LEU A 84 4.43 -3.14 17.32
CA LEU A 84 5.10 -4.26 16.67
C LEU A 84 6.61 -4.06 16.53
N GLY A 85 7.15 -2.98 17.08
CA GLY A 85 8.58 -2.75 17.22
C GLY A 85 9.31 -2.39 15.92
N VAL A 86 8.59 -1.87 14.93
CA VAL A 86 9.19 -1.33 13.71
C VAL A 86 9.96 -0.05 14.01
N ASN A 87 11.14 0.11 13.43
CA ASN A 87 11.97 1.31 13.55
C ASN A 87 12.45 1.87 12.19
N GLU A 88 12.10 1.20 11.10
CA GLU A 88 12.38 1.69 9.75
C GLU A 88 11.14 1.54 8.86
N VAL A 89 10.84 2.55 8.04
CA VAL A 89 9.74 2.54 7.07
C VAL A 89 10.29 2.75 5.67
N MET A 90 9.98 1.85 4.77
CA MET A 90 10.27 1.97 3.34
C MET A 90 8.97 2.30 2.61
N VAL A 91 8.97 3.36 1.82
CA VAL A 91 7.87 3.70 0.91
C VAL A 91 8.32 3.35 -0.50
N ILE A 92 7.69 2.37 -1.12
CA ILE A 92 8.14 1.82 -2.41
C ILE A 92 7.04 2.01 -3.46
N GLY A 93 7.24 2.99 -4.35
CA GLY A 93 6.49 3.11 -5.59
C GLY A 93 7.04 2.18 -6.69
N HIS A 94 6.43 2.19 -7.86
CA HIS A 94 6.90 1.36 -8.97
C HIS A 94 6.62 1.98 -10.35
N THR A 95 7.32 1.52 -11.36
CA THR A 95 7.12 1.92 -12.76
C THR A 95 5.80 1.39 -13.31
N GLY A 96 5.11 2.20 -14.13
CA GLY A 96 3.86 1.80 -14.78
C GLY A 96 2.72 1.51 -13.79
N CYS A 97 2.63 2.30 -12.73
CA CYS A 97 1.55 2.21 -11.74
C CYS A 97 0.19 2.55 -12.36
N GLY A 98 -0.83 1.76 -12.08
CA GLY A 98 -2.20 2.01 -12.58
C GLY A 98 -2.87 3.25 -11.99
N VAL A 99 -2.30 3.85 -10.93
CA VAL A 99 -2.78 5.10 -10.33
C VAL A 99 -2.13 6.33 -10.99
N GLN A 100 -1.04 6.13 -11.72
CA GLN A 100 -0.40 7.22 -12.46
C GLN A 100 -1.33 7.73 -13.57
N GLY A 101 -1.60 9.04 -13.57
CA GLY A 101 -2.50 9.69 -14.52
C GLY A 101 -3.98 9.34 -14.33
N MET A 102 -4.36 8.76 -13.20
CA MET A 102 -5.77 8.45 -12.90
C MET A 102 -6.55 9.76 -12.72
N ASP A 103 -7.62 9.92 -13.51
CA ASP A 103 -8.48 11.08 -13.53
C ASP A 103 -9.78 10.85 -12.73
N SER A 104 -10.10 11.78 -11.83
CA SER A 104 -11.27 11.68 -10.98
C SER A 104 -12.59 11.77 -11.76
N ALA A 105 -12.66 12.58 -12.84
CA ALA A 105 -13.85 12.69 -13.65
C ALA A 105 -14.14 11.39 -14.41
N GLU A 106 -13.08 10.73 -14.90
CA GLU A 106 -13.19 9.41 -15.54
C GLU A 106 -13.62 8.34 -14.52
N MET A 107 -13.06 8.33 -13.31
CA MET A 107 -13.50 7.43 -12.24
C MET A 107 -15.00 7.63 -11.92
N LEU A 108 -15.45 8.85 -11.79
CA LEU A 108 -16.87 9.17 -11.55
C LEU A 108 -17.76 8.74 -12.73
N ARG A 109 -17.28 8.87 -13.98
CA ARG A 109 -17.97 8.36 -15.16
C ARG A 109 -18.15 6.84 -15.11
N LEU A 110 -17.08 6.11 -14.80
CA LEU A 110 -17.11 4.64 -14.65
C LEU A 110 -18.03 4.18 -13.51
N MET A 111 -18.09 4.94 -12.41
CA MET A 111 -19.05 4.66 -11.32
C MET A 111 -20.49 4.78 -11.79
N ARG A 112 -20.83 5.85 -12.55
CA ARG A 112 -22.16 6.02 -13.14
C ARG A 112 -22.54 4.88 -14.08
N GLU A 113 -21.63 4.44 -14.92
CA GLU A 113 -21.85 3.29 -15.82
C GLU A 113 -22.15 1.99 -15.09
N ARG A 114 -21.70 1.87 -13.85
CA ARG A 114 -21.99 0.76 -12.96
C ARG A 114 -23.20 0.96 -12.06
N GLY A 115 -23.97 2.02 -12.29
CA GLY A 115 -25.24 2.26 -11.62
C GLY A 115 -25.17 3.14 -10.35
N ILE A 116 -24.04 3.82 -10.11
CA ILE A 116 -23.99 4.86 -9.07
C ILE A 116 -24.62 6.13 -9.65
N ASP A 117 -25.69 6.61 -9.04
CA ASP A 117 -26.39 7.80 -9.47
C ASP A 117 -25.74 9.11 -8.96
N ASP A 118 -26.10 10.21 -9.59
CA ASP A 118 -25.58 11.54 -9.24
C ASP A 118 -26.06 12.04 -7.87
N GLU A 119 -27.14 11.48 -7.34
CA GLU A 119 -27.62 11.80 -6.00
C GLU A 119 -26.64 11.32 -4.94
N HIS A 120 -26.12 10.09 -5.05
CA HIS A 120 -25.07 9.58 -4.17
C HIS A 120 -23.78 10.38 -4.26
N ILE A 121 -23.34 10.73 -5.48
CA ILE A 121 -22.14 11.55 -5.69
C ILE A 121 -22.31 12.94 -5.03
N SER A 122 -23.46 13.54 -5.23
CA SER A 122 -23.81 14.85 -4.65
C SER A 122 -23.89 14.81 -3.12
N LEU A 123 -24.42 13.72 -2.57
CA LEU A 123 -24.47 13.50 -1.12
C LEU A 123 -23.07 13.43 -0.51
N MET A 124 -22.13 12.69 -1.14
CA MET A 124 -20.74 12.62 -0.64
C MET A 124 -20.08 14.00 -0.62
N ARG A 125 -20.25 14.79 -1.69
CA ARG A 125 -19.76 16.18 -1.76
C ARG A 125 -20.41 17.06 -0.69
N HIS A 126 -21.72 16.90 -0.47
CA HIS A 126 -22.43 17.63 0.61
C HIS A 126 -21.90 17.28 2.01
N CYS A 127 -21.48 16.03 2.22
CA CYS A 127 -20.81 15.59 3.45
C CYS A 127 -19.36 16.10 3.58
N GLY A 128 -18.88 16.91 2.67
CA GLY A 128 -17.55 17.53 2.71
C GLY A 128 -16.43 16.65 2.15
N ILE A 129 -16.77 15.60 1.40
CA ILE A 129 -15.77 14.76 0.72
C ILE A 129 -15.41 15.39 -0.62
N ASP A 130 -14.18 15.81 -0.77
CA ASP A 130 -13.63 16.27 -2.04
C ASP A 130 -13.29 15.05 -2.91
N LEU A 131 -14.30 14.58 -3.67
CA LEU A 131 -14.16 13.42 -4.54
C LEU A 131 -13.16 13.66 -5.67
N ASP A 132 -13.02 14.91 -6.12
CA ASP A 132 -12.14 15.25 -7.23
C ASP A 132 -10.66 15.11 -6.80
N SER A 133 -10.33 15.55 -5.61
CA SER A 133 -9.01 15.32 -5.02
C SER A 133 -8.79 13.87 -4.57
N TRP A 134 -9.79 13.26 -3.91
CA TRP A 134 -9.68 11.93 -3.32
C TRP A 134 -9.53 10.80 -4.35
N LEU A 135 -10.16 10.95 -5.54
CA LEU A 135 -10.11 9.98 -6.63
C LEU A 135 -9.01 10.28 -7.65
N HIS A 136 -8.32 11.41 -7.51
CA HIS A 136 -7.22 11.77 -8.42
C HIS A 136 -5.96 10.93 -8.11
N GLY A 137 -5.24 10.56 -9.17
CA GLY A 137 -3.96 9.88 -9.05
C GLY A 137 -2.78 10.86 -8.92
N PHE A 138 -1.61 10.43 -9.30
CA PHE A 138 -0.41 11.24 -9.38
C PHE A 138 0.19 11.18 -10.79
N ASP A 139 0.86 12.23 -11.22
CA ASP A 139 1.51 12.28 -12.54
C ASP A 139 2.97 11.80 -12.47
N ASP A 140 3.68 12.14 -11.39
CA ASP A 140 5.09 11.81 -11.17
C ASP A 140 5.23 10.84 -9.98
N PRO A 141 5.45 9.53 -10.23
CA PRO A 141 5.62 8.55 -9.15
C PRO A 141 6.76 8.90 -8.17
N PRO A 142 7.98 9.31 -8.60
CA PRO A 142 9.02 9.76 -7.68
C PRO A 142 8.59 10.92 -6.77
N ALA A 143 7.89 11.93 -7.30
CA ALA A 143 7.41 13.05 -6.50
C ALA A 143 6.38 12.58 -5.44
N ALA A 144 5.39 11.80 -5.84
CA ALA A 144 4.35 11.26 -4.95
C ALA A 144 4.93 10.41 -3.81
N ILE A 145 5.99 9.64 -4.10
CA ILE A 145 6.69 8.87 -3.06
C ILE A 145 7.48 9.77 -2.12
N ARG A 146 8.17 10.82 -2.63
CA ARG A 146 8.85 11.80 -1.75
C ARG A 146 7.86 12.52 -0.83
N GLU A 147 6.71 12.94 -1.34
CA GLU A 147 5.65 13.57 -0.54
C GLU A 147 5.13 12.62 0.54
N THR A 148 4.92 11.34 0.21
CA THR A 148 4.53 10.31 1.18
C THR A 148 5.59 10.11 2.26
N VAL A 149 6.88 10.04 1.88
CA VAL A 149 8.00 9.96 2.83
C VAL A 149 8.01 11.16 3.77
N ASP A 150 7.83 12.36 3.25
CA ASP A 150 7.82 13.58 4.04
C ASP A 150 6.61 13.65 4.98
N LEU A 151 5.43 13.22 4.51
CA LEU A 151 4.23 13.11 5.34
C LEU A 151 4.45 12.14 6.52
N VAL A 152 5.01 10.94 6.24
CA VAL A 152 5.28 9.94 7.28
C VAL A 152 6.32 10.44 8.27
N ARG A 153 7.44 11.00 7.77
CA ARG A 153 8.56 11.49 8.59
C ARG A 153 8.16 12.64 9.51
N HIS A 154 7.34 13.55 9.05
CA HIS A 154 6.92 14.74 9.79
C HIS A 154 5.54 14.60 10.44
N HIS A 155 4.97 13.40 10.44
CA HIS A 155 3.69 13.17 11.11
C HIS A 155 3.82 13.44 12.61
N PRO A 156 2.90 14.20 13.24
CA PRO A 156 3.01 14.60 14.66
C PRO A 156 3.16 13.46 15.68
N LEU A 157 2.70 12.26 15.30
CA LEU A 157 2.78 11.06 16.13
C LEU A 157 3.92 10.12 15.72
N MET A 158 4.81 10.52 14.80
CA MET A 158 5.96 9.70 14.40
C MET A 158 7.15 9.99 15.30
N PRO A 159 7.77 8.96 15.94
CA PRO A 159 8.99 9.16 16.71
C PRO A 159 10.15 9.60 15.82
N ALA A 160 10.98 10.52 16.34
CA ALA A 160 12.09 11.10 15.57
C ALA A 160 13.21 10.10 15.23
N ASP A 161 13.28 8.97 15.93
CA ASP A 161 14.28 7.91 15.73
C ASP A 161 13.86 6.88 14.66
N VAL A 162 12.62 6.95 14.17
CA VAL A 162 12.17 6.07 13.06
C VAL A 162 12.72 6.59 11.74
N LYS A 163 13.46 5.74 11.04
CA LYS A 163 13.98 6.07 9.71
C LYS A 163 12.90 5.86 8.66
N VAL A 164 12.73 6.82 7.75
CA VAL A 164 11.78 6.74 6.64
C VAL A 164 12.51 7.01 5.33
N ALA A 165 12.41 6.10 4.36
CA ALA A 165 13.08 6.24 3.06
C ALA A 165 12.16 5.84 1.91
N GLY A 166 12.34 6.51 0.76
CA GLY A 166 11.55 6.34 -0.47
C GLY A 166 12.34 5.65 -1.57
N TYR A 167 11.64 4.82 -2.33
CA TYR A 167 12.22 4.06 -3.44
C TYR A 167 11.23 3.92 -4.60
N ILE A 168 11.76 3.73 -5.80
CA ILE A 168 10.99 3.27 -6.98
C ILE A 168 11.52 1.91 -7.40
N MET A 169 10.62 0.95 -7.54
CA MET A 169 10.91 -0.38 -8.06
C MET A 169 10.54 -0.45 -9.55
N ASP A 170 11.44 -0.96 -10.36
CA ASP A 170 11.08 -1.38 -11.71
C ASP A 170 10.17 -2.60 -11.62
N SER A 171 8.94 -2.49 -12.15
CA SER A 171 7.91 -3.53 -12.03
C SER A 171 8.13 -4.76 -12.91
N VAL A 172 9.22 -4.77 -13.71
CA VAL A 172 9.62 -5.90 -14.58
C VAL A 172 10.84 -6.61 -14.01
N THR A 173 11.87 -5.84 -13.65
CA THR A 173 13.16 -6.40 -13.22
C THR A 173 13.29 -6.55 -11.70
N GLY A 174 12.49 -5.79 -10.92
CA GLY A 174 12.63 -5.71 -9.47
C GLY A 174 13.78 -4.82 -9.00
N GLU A 175 14.44 -4.08 -9.91
CA GLU A 175 15.49 -3.11 -9.55
C GLU A 175 14.90 -2.01 -8.66
N LEU A 176 15.60 -1.71 -7.55
CA LEU A 176 15.18 -0.72 -6.57
C LEU A 176 16.10 0.50 -6.63
N SER A 177 15.55 1.66 -6.99
CA SER A 177 16.24 2.96 -7.03
C SER A 177 15.84 3.81 -5.83
N SER A 178 16.82 4.39 -5.11
CA SER A 178 16.57 5.31 -4.00
C SER A 178 16.14 6.70 -4.50
N LEU A 179 15.30 7.42 -3.71
CA LEU A 179 14.82 8.77 -3.99
C LEU A 179 15.47 9.83 -3.09
#